data_dfd23f8ea86dda4df42f0daf9f9839de
#
_entry.id   dfd23f8ea86dda4df42f0daf9f9839de
#
_cell.length_a   1.000
_cell.length_b   1.000
_cell.length_c   1.000
_cell.angle_alpha   90.00
_cell.angle_beta   90.00
_cell.angle_gamma   90.00
#
_symmetry.space_group_name_H-M   'P 1'
#
loop_
_entity.id
_entity.type
_entity.pdbx_description
1 polymer ?
#
loop_
_entity_poly.entity_id
_entity_poly.type
_entity_poly.pdbx_seq_one_letter_code
_entity_poly.pdbx_strand_id
1 'polypeptide(L)'
;MEIKNFSDFCTKVLPDFNQFLDQKLQTEIKQTTLRDAMLYSLDAGGKRVRPMLFLAVAYSSGVKFDDLSKYYDIAGAIELVHTYSLIHDDLPEMDDSDYRRGKLANHKKFGVGPAVLAGDGLLTQAFYLIAKSSLSTDKRMAAVRILSHNAGPMGMVAGQMTDITMEDKILSEAELTTLHKEKTADLITAAITIGAFSAGHELSTHLVQYANDIGLAFQLKDDLNDADDGEDDNKNTFPNLIGKEKTEEKLAALIKDALNAVLKENEFDKNLLVSFLDYFKE
;
A
#
# COMPACT_ATOMS: atom_id res chain seq x y z
N MET A 1 -13.40 -8.14 -23.12
CA MET A 1 -13.16 -9.12 -22.04
C MET A 1 -13.91 -8.61 -20.81
N GLU A 2 -14.82 -9.38 -20.24
CA GLU A 2 -15.62 -8.94 -19.09
C GLU A 2 -14.84 -9.18 -17.80
N ILE A 3 -14.70 -8.16 -16.95
CA ILE A 3 -14.11 -8.24 -15.62
C ILE A 3 -15.24 -8.21 -14.62
N LYS A 4 -15.34 -9.26 -13.81
CA LYS A 4 -16.51 -9.50 -12.95
C LYS A 4 -16.38 -8.84 -11.57
N ASN A 5 -15.19 -8.85 -11.00
CA ASN A 5 -14.89 -8.34 -9.66
C ASN A 5 -13.40 -8.04 -9.52
N PHE A 6 -13.00 -7.53 -8.35
CA PHE A 6 -11.60 -7.17 -8.05
C PHE A 6 -10.65 -8.38 -8.12
N SER A 7 -11.05 -9.55 -7.66
CA SER A 7 -10.22 -10.76 -7.72
C SER A 7 -9.95 -11.20 -9.17
N ASP A 8 -10.97 -11.17 -10.04
CA ASP A 8 -10.83 -11.43 -11.47
C ASP A 8 -9.95 -10.39 -12.16
N PHE A 9 -10.08 -9.11 -11.78
CA PHE A 9 -9.19 -8.04 -12.25
C PHE A 9 -7.74 -8.31 -11.88
N CYS A 10 -7.46 -8.62 -10.61
CA CYS A 10 -6.11 -8.95 -10.15
C CYS A 10 -5.53 -10.15 -10.89
N THR A 11 -6.30 -11.22 -11.06
CA THR A 11 -5.86 -12.42 -11.78
C THR A 11 -5.38 -12.11 -13.22
N LYS A 12 -6.02 -11.13 -13.86
CA LYS A 12 -5.69 -10.75 -15.24
C LYS A 12 -4.54 -9.75 -15.36
N VAL A 13 -4.41 -8.85 -14.38
CA VAL A 13 -3.45 -7.73 -14.45
C VAL A 13 -2.13 -8.06 -13.76
N LEU A 14 -2.17 -8.79 -12.65
CA LEU A 14 -1.02 -9.02 -11.77
C LEU A 14 0.17 -9.71 -12.46
N PRO A 15 -0.01 -10.74 -13.32
CA PRO A 15 1.12 -11.39 -13.99
C PRO A 15 1.93 -10.42 -14.84
N ASP A 16 1.26 -9.63 -15.69
CA ASP A 16 1.91 -8.67 -16.58
C ASP A 16 2.55 -7.52 -15.79
N PHE A 17 1.88 -7.06 -14.73
CA PHE A 17 2.42 -6.03 -13.86
C PHE A 17 3.69 -6.49 -13.11
N ASN A 18 3.70 -7.70 -12.55
CA ASN A 18 4.89 -8.24 -11.88
C ASN A 18 6.05 -8.42 -12.86
N GLN A 19 5.79 -8.96 -14.04
CA GLN A 19 6.80 -9.09 -15.10
C GLN A 19 7.37 -7.73 -15.51
N PHE A 20 6.52 -6.72 -15.68
CA PHE A 20 6.94 -5.36 -15.98
C PHE A 20 7.90 -4.82 -14.91
N LEU A 21 7.53 -4.94 -13.63
CA LEU A 21 8.29 -4.38 -12.53
C LEU A 21 9.65 -5.08 -12.35
N ASP A 22 9.67 -6.40 -12.45
CA ASP A 22 10.91 -7.21 -12.44
C ASP A 22 11.85 -6.78 -13.58
N GLN A 23 11.36 -6.75 -14.81
CA GLN A 23 12.15 -6.36 -15.99
C GLN A 23 12.69 -4.92 -15.87
N LYS A 24 11.91 -3.99 -15.30
CA LYS A 24 12.36 -2.61 -15.07
C LYS A 24 13.57 -2.56 -14.16
N LEU A 25 13.51 -3.17 -12.98
CA LEU A 25 14.63 -3.17 -12.05
C LEU A 25 15.84 -3.92 -12.63
N GLN A 26 15.63 -5.06 -13.29
CA GLN A 26 16.70 -5.82 -13.92
C GLN A 26 17.46 -5.02 -14.99
N THR A 27 16.75 -4.23 -15.77
CA THR A 27 17.36 -3.47 -16.89
C THR A 27 17.95 -2.12 -16.45
N GLU A 28 17.34 -1.46 -15.47
CA GLU A 28 17.73 -0.10 -15.06
C GLU A 28 18.81 -0.08 -13.97
N ILE A 29 18.80 -1.07 -13.04
CA ILE A 29 19.78 -1.12 -11.94
C ILE A 29 21.03 -1.92 -12.37
N LYS A 30 22.14 -1.22 -12.53
CA LYS A 30 23.38 -1.80 -13.04
C LYS A 30 24.24 -2.47 -11.95
N GLN A 31 24.22 -1.94 -10.74
CA GLN A 31 24.96 -2.53 -9.62
C GLN A 31 24.25 -3.80 -9.16
N THR A 32 24.90 -4.95 -9.32
CA THR A 32 24.29 -6.28 -9.19
C THR A 32 23.80 -6.58 -7.76
N THR A 33 24.62 -6.33 -6.75
CA THR A 33 24.25 -6.59 -5.35
C THR A 33 23.06 -5.74 -4.92
N LEU A 34 23.04 -4.46 -5.31
CA LEU A 34 21.91 -3.55 -5.05
C LEU A 34 20.64 -4.06 -5.73
N ARG A 35 20.75 -4.36 -7.03
CA ARG A 35 19.61 -4.89 -7.80
C ARG A 35 19.04 -6.17 -7.17
N ASP A 36 19.93 -7.12 -6.83
CA ASP A 36 19.54 -8.41 -6.29
C ASP A 36 18.88 -8.24 -4.89
N ALA A 37 19.35 -7.31 -4.06
CA ALA A 37 18.73 -6.98 -2.78
C ALA A 37 17.36 -6.29 -2.96
N MET A 38 17.21 -5.37 -3.92
CA MET A 38 15.93 -4.74 -4.24
C MET A 38 14.91 -5.75 -4.74
N LEU A 39 15.28 -6.58 -5.73
CA LEU A 39 14.42 -7.61 -6.30
C LEU A 39 14.06 -8.68 -5.28
N TYR A 40 14.99 -9.09 -4.41
CA TYR A 40 14.73 -10.09 -3.39
C TYR A 40 13.52 -9.74 -2.52
N SER A 41 13.41 -8.50 -2.06
CA SER A 41 12.28 -8.06 -1.24
C SER A 41 11.03 -7.82 -2.09
N LEU A 42 11.18 -7.30 -3.30
CA LEU A 42 10.06 -7.13 -4.22
C LEU A 42 9.41 -8.48 -4.57
N ASP A 43 10.23 -9.52 -4.82
CA ASP A 43 9.77 -10.86 -5.20
C ASP A 43 9.53 -11.79 -4.00
N ALA A 44 9.60 -11.26 -2.79
CA ALA A 44 9.25 -12.02 -1.59
C ALA A 44 7.76 -12.40 -1.51
N GLY A 45 6.97 -12.00 -2.49
CA GLY A 45 5.53 -12.23 -2.53
C GLY A 45 4.74 -11.02 -2.04
N GLY A 46 3.47 -11.25 -1.70
CA GLY A 46 2.53 -10.22 -1.30
C GLY A 46 1.39 -10.05 -2.30
N LYS A 47 0.25 -9.57 -1.81
CA LYS A 47 -1.00 -9.47 -2.58
C LYS A 47 -1.01 -8.28 -3.57
N ARG A 48 0.01 -7.42 -3.58
CA ARG A 48 0.11 -6.21 -4.43
C ARG A 48 -1.15 -5.33 -4.35
N VAL A 49 -1.75 -5.23 -3.17
CA VAL A 49 -3.04 -4.55 -2.99
C VAL A 49 -3.00 -3.10 -3.44
N ARG A 50 -1.98 -2.35 -3.05
CA ARG A 50 -1.87 -0.91 -3.36
C ARG A 50 -1.76 -0.62 -4.87
N PRO A 51 -0.86 -1.24 -5.63
CA PRO A 51 -0.83 -1.06 -7.09
C PRO A 51 -2.09 -1.59 -7.78
N MET A 52 -2.70 -2.68 -7.30
CA MET A 52 -3.94 -3.19 -7.88
C MET A 52 -5.13 -2.27 -7.60
N LEU A 53 -5.23 -1.66 -6.42
CA LEU A 53 -6.23 -0.62 -6.14
C LEU A 53 -6.06 0.60 -7.04
N PHE A 54 -4.83 1.10 -7.22
CA PHE A 54 -4.54 2.17 -8.15
C PHE A 54 -5.02 1.86 -9.57
N LEU A 55 -4.68 0.67 -10.10
CA LEU A 55 -5.06 0.25 -11.45
C LEU A 55 -6.56 -0.01 -11.57
N ALA A 56 -7.20 -0.58 -10.53
CA ALA A 56 -8.64 -0.80 -10.48
C ALA A 56 -9.42 0.52 -10.49
N VAL A 57 -8.96 1.53 -9.73
CA VAL A 57 -9.56 2.88 -9.77
C VAL A 57 -9.39 3.50 -11.14
N ALA A 58 -8.21 3.43 -11.75
CA ALA A 58 -7.98 3.94 -13.11
C ALA A 58 -8.91 3.26 -14.14
N TYR A 59 -9.05 1.93 -14.06
CA TYR A 59 -9.96 1.17 -14.93
C TYR A 59 -11.42 1.54 -14.69
N SER A 60 -11.86 1.60 -13.43
CA SER A 60 -13.21 2.02 -13.04
C SER A 60 -13.54 3.44 -13.50
N SER A 61 -12.53 4.27 -13.65
CA SER A 61 -12.61 5.64 -14.18
C SER A 61 -12.57 5.72 -15.72
N GLY A 62 -12.71 4.59 -16.41
CA GLY A 62 -12.83 4.55 -17.88
C GLY A 62 -11.52 4.35 -18.66
N VAL A 63 -10.39 4.11 -17.99
CA VAL A 63 -9.18 3.66 -18.70
C VAL A 63 -9.43 2.27 -19.29
N LYS A 64 -9.15 2.10 -20.57
CA LYS A 64 -9.34 0.81 -21.25
C LYS A 64 -8.37 -0.24 -20.69
N PHE A 65 -8.80 -1.49 -20.64
CA PHE A 65 -7.97 -2.59 -20.14
C PHE A 65 -6.62 -2.68 -20.87
N ASP A 66 -6.63 -2.57 -22.20
CA ASP A 66 -5.41 -2.63 -23.04
C ASP A 66 -4.46 -1.43 -22.83
N ASP A 67 -4.96 -0.36 -22.23
CA ASP A 67 -4.18 0.85 -21.92
C ASP A 67 -3.62 0.86 -20.50
N LEU A 68 -3.97 -0.11 -19.63
CA LEU A 68 -3.53 -0.16 -18.23
C LEU A 68 -2.02 -0.23 -18.09
N SER A 69 -1.32 -0.86 -19.04
CA SER A 69 0.14 -0.93 -19.03
C SER A 69 0.83 0.44 -19.05
N LYS A 70 0.17 1.49 -19.56
CA LYS A 70 0.67 2.88 -19.54
C LYS A 70 0.74 3.46 -18.11
N TYR A 71 0.02 2.84 -17.16
CA TYR A 71 -0.07 3.24 -15.77
C TYR A 71 0.88 2.43 -14.87
N TYR A 72 1.56 1.41 -15.39
CA TYR A 72 2.40 0.51 -14.60
C TYR A 72 3.61 1.20 -13.97
N ASP A 73 4.18 2.26 -14.57
CA ASP A 73 5.26 3.02 -13.94
C ASP A 73 4.80 3.63 -12.60
N ILE A 74 3.58 4.19 -12.54
CA ILE A 74 3.05 4.79 -11.31
C ILE A 74 2.60 3.70 -10.32
N ALA A 75 1.93 2.65 -10.80
CA ALA A 75 1.60 1.49 -9.97
C ALA A 75 2.86 0.87 -9.33
N GLY A 76 3.92 0.72 -10.12
CA GLY A 76 5.22 0.27 -9.68
C GLY A 76 5.84 1.19 -8.63
N ALA A 77 5.78 2.50 -8.84
CA ALA A 77 6.28 3.47 -7.86
C ALA A 77 5.62 3.31 -6.48
N ILE A 78 4.31 3.10 -6.44
CA ILE A 78 3.55 2.86 -5.20
C ILE A 78 4.05 1.57 -4.51
N GLU A 79 4.27 0.50 -5.27
CA GLU A 79 4.78 -0.76 -4.72
C GLU A 79 6.23 -0.67 -4.27
N LEU A 80 7.09 0.07 -5.00
CA LEU A 80 8.47 0.30 -4.57
C LEU A 80 8.53 1.07 -3.25
N VAL A 81 7.66 2.09 -3.09
CA VAL A 81 7.53 2.83 -1.81
C VAL A 81 7.07 1.90 -0.68
N HIS A 82 6.12 1.02 -0.92
CA HIS A 82 5.72 0.02 0.08
C HIS A 82 6.85 -0.96 0.40
N THR A 83 7.60 -1.40 -0.62
CA THR A 83 8.65 -2.42 -0.42
C THR A 83 9.85 -1.84 0.33
N TYR A 84 10.25 -0.59 0.07
CA TYR A 84 11.33 0.03 0.85
C TYR A 84 10.97 0.13 2.33
N SER A 85 9.72 0.51 2.65
CA SER A 85 9.32 0.64 4.05
C SER A 85 9.43 -0.70 4.78
N LEU A 86 9.03 -1.80 4.16
CA LEU A 86 9.18 -3.14 4.74
C LEU A 86 10.65 -3.55 4.94
N ILE A 87 11.57 -3.17 4.02
CA ILE A 87 13.00 -3.45 4.19
C ILE A 87 13.56 -2.67 5.40
N HIS A 88 13.17 -1.39 5.54
CA HIS A 88 13.65 -0.56 6.63
C HIS A 88 13.02 -0.93 7.96
N ASP A 89 11.73 -1.30 7.98
CA ASP A 89 11.05 -1.79 9.19
C ASP A 89 11.74 -3.05 9.76
N ASP A 90 12.22 -3.95 8.90
CA ASP A 90 12.90 -5.17 9.34
C ASP A 90 14.31 -4.96 9.91
N LEU A 91 14.91 -3.74 9.80
CA LEU A 91 16.29 -3.49 10.25
C LEU A 91 16.46 -3.68 11.76
N PRO A 92 17.72 -3.98 12.23
CA PRO A 92 18.00 -4.17 13.66
C PRO A 92 17.67 -2.96 14.55
N GLU A 93 17.70 -1.75 13.99
CA GLU A 93 17.37 -0.50 14.68
C GLU A 93 15.88 -0.16 14.65
N MET A 94 15.07 -1.05 14.06
CA MET A 94 13.61 -0.95 13.93
C MET A 94 12.96 -2.18 14.60
N ASP A 95 12.30 -3.04 13.83
CA ASP A 95 11.62 -4.23 14.37
C ASP A 95 12.56 -5.43 14.60
N ASP A 96 13.82 -5.38 14.13
CA ASP A 96 14.83 -6.47 14.14
C ASP A 96 14.25 -7.83 13.69
N SER A 97 13.43 -7.81 12.67
CA SER A 97 12.72 -9.00 12.19
C SER A 97 13.67 -9.94 11.44
N ASP A 98 13.71 -11.21 11.81
CA ASP A 98 14.51 -12.23 11.10
C ASP A 98 13.89 -12.64 9.76
N TYR A 99 12.57 -12.59 9.64
CA TYR A 99 11.81 -13.09 8.49
C TYR A 99 10.76 -12.10 8.02
N ARG A 100 10.54 -12.05 6.71
CA ARG A 100 9.43 -11.33 6.08
C ARG A 100 8.78 -12.21 5.02
N ARG A 101 7.47 -12.47 5.14
CA ARG A 101 6.71 -13.31 4.20
C ARG A 101 7.32 -14.71 4.02
N GLY A 102 7.83 -15.31 5.10
CA GLY A 102 8.44 -16.65 5.10
C GLY A 102 9.86 -16.73 4.51
N LYS A 103 10.46 -15.61 4.11
CA LYS A 103 11.86 -15.51 3.69
C LYS A 103 12.68 -14.74 4.73
N LEU A 104 13.99 -14.95 4.77
CA LEU A 104 14.87 -14.10 5.58
C LEU A 104 14.65 -12.62 5.26
N ALA A 105 14.62 -11.77 6.27
CA ALA A 105 14.60 -10.32 6.08
C ALA A 105 15.83 -9.87 5.25
N ASN A 106 15.71 -8.75 4.55
CA ASN A 106 16.74 -8.31 3.60
C ASN A 106 18.12 -8.15 4.28
N HIS A 107 18.13 -7.55 5.47
CA HIS A 107 19.37 -7.35 6.24
C HIS A 107 20.01 -8.67 6.73
N LYS A 108 19.19 -9.70 6.99
CA LYS A 108 19.71 -11.04 7.35
C LYS A 108 20.29 -11.74 6.12
N LYS A 109 19.78 -11.47 4.93
CA LYS A 109 20.24 -12.08 3.67
C LYS A 109 21.46 -11.41 3.08
N PHE A 110 21.50 -10.06 3.06
CA PHE A 110 22.53 -9.27 2.35
C PHE A 110 23.41 -8.45 3.29
N GLY A 111 23.05 -8.34 4.56
CA GLY A 111 23.70 -7.47 5.55
C GLY A 111 22.98 -6.11 5.67
N VAL A 112 23.19 -5.42 6.81
CA VAL A 112 22.50 -4.17 7.16
C VAL A 112 22.76 -3.07 6.13
N GLY A 113 24.00 -2.81 5.77
CA GLY A 113 24.35 -1.75 4.80
C GLY A 113 23.70 -1.94 3.43
N PRO A 114 23.79 -3.13 2.80
CA PRO A 114 23.04 -3.41 1.56
C PRO A 114 21.53 -3.29 1.69
N ALA A 115 20.92 -3.67 2.82
CA ALA A 115 19.50 -3.53 3.06
C ALA A 115 19.06 -2.05 3.13
N VAL A 116 19.80 -1.21 3.86
CA VAL A 116 19.56 0.24 3.89
C VAL A 116 19.60 0.82 2.49
N LEU A 117 20.65 0.50 1.71
CA LEU A 117 20.81 1.00 0.33
C LEU A 117 19.75 0.44 -0.62
N ALA A 118 19.27 -0.79 -0.40
CA ALA A 118 18.18 -1.36 -1.18
C ALA A 118 16.87 -0.59 -0.94
N GLY A 119 16.56 -0.23 0.30
CA GLY A 119 15.42 0.62 0.63
C GLY A 119 15.55 2.01 0.02
N ASP A 120 16.70 2.69 0.19
CA ASP A 120 16.96 4.00 -0.42
C ASP A 120 16.83 3.95 -1.95
N GLY A 121 17.35 2.87 -2.55
CA GLY A 121 17.28 2.63 -3.98
C GLY A 121 15.83 2.49 -4.47
N LEU A 122 15.01 1.69 -3.78
CA LEU A 122 13.58 1.53 -4.10
C LEU A 122 12.82 2.84 -3.96
N LEU A 123 13.01 3.56 -2.86
CA LEU A 123 12.36 4.86 -2.63
C LEU A 123 12.69 5.86 -3.73
N THR A 124 13.97 5.99 -4.09
CA THR A 124 14.39 6.93 -5.13
C THR A 124 13.94 6.48 -6.51
N GLN A 125 14.00 5.17 -6.80
CA GLN A 125 13.53 4.59 -8.07
C GLN A 125 12.03 4.79 -8.28
N ALA A 126 11.22 4.80 -7.21
CA ALA A 126 9.80 5.09 -7.29
C ALA A 126 9.53 6.46 -7.95
N PHE A 127 10.20 7.50 -7.49
CA PHE A 127 10.05 8.84 -8.08
C PHE A 127 10.62 8.93 -9.49
N TYR A 128 11.70 8.18 -9.79
CA TYR A 128 12.21 8.09 -11.15
C TYR A 128 11.21 7.43 -12.11
N LEU A 129 10.52 6.35 -11.70
CA LEU A 129 9.46 5.73 -12.49
C LEU A 129 8.33 6.71 -12.79
N ILE A 130 7.84 7.46 -11.81
CA ILE A 130 6.81 8.49 -12.03
C ILE A 130 7.30 9.54 -13.03
N ALA A 131 8.51 10.05 -12.83
CA ALA A 131 9.09 11.08 -13.70
C ALA A 131 9.25 10.62 -15.16
N LYS A 132 9.53 9.34 -15.38
CA LYS A 132 9.74 8.72 -16.69
C LYS A 132 8.45 8.17 -17.31
N SER A 133 7.36 8.08 -16.55
CA SER A 133 6.07 7.58 -17.05
C SER A 133 5.61 8.29 -18.32
N SER A 134 4.89 7.55 -19.17
CA SER A 134 4.30 8.10 -20.41
C SER A 134 3.08 9.00 -20.20
N LEU A 135 2.59 9.11 -18.95
CA LEU A 135 1.48 10.00 -18.63
C LEU A 135 1.88 11.48 -18.74
N SER A 136 0.89 12.37 -18.88
CA SER A 136 1.12 13.81 -18.98
C SER A 136 1.88 14.37 -17.77
N THR A 137 2.55 15.51 -17.96
CA THR A 137 3.32 16.16 -16.88
C THR A 137 2.46 16.45 -15.66
N ASP A 138 1.22 16.92 -15.85
CA ASP A 138 0.31 17.22 -14.72
C ASP A 138 -0.03 15.97 -13.91
N LYS A 139 -0.30 14.85 -14.59
CA LYS A 139 -0.56 13.56 -13.93
C LYS A 139 0.66 13.05 -13.16
N ARG A 140 1.86 13.17 -13.76
CA ARG A 140 3.11 12.80 -13.08
C ARG A 140 3.38 13.67 -11.85
N MET A 141 3.22 14.99 -11.99
CA MET A 141 3.41 15.94 -10.87
C MET A 141 2.39 15.71 -9.75
N ALA A 142 1.13 15.42 -10.08
CA ALA A 142 0.14 15.05 -9.09
C ALA A 142 0.52 13.75 -8.36
N ALA A 143 0.96 12.72 -9.10
CA ALA A 143 1.42 11.47 -8.50
C ALA A 143 2.63 11.69 -7.57
N VAL A 144 3.63 12.48 -7.97
CA VAL A 144 4.76 12.85 -7.11
C VAL A 144 4.27 13.55 -5.84
N ARG A 145 3.42 14.57 -5.97
CA ARG A 145 2.92 15.35 -4.82
C ARG A 145 2.13 14.48 -3.85
N ILE A 146 1.20 13.66 -4.35
CA ILE A 146 0.35 12.82 -3.51
C ILE A 146 1.18 11.72 -2.85
N LEU A 147 2.02 11.02 -3.62
CA LEU A 147 2.83 9.92 -3.08
C LEU A 147 3.83 10.43 -2.04
N SER A 148 4.55 11.52 -2.33
CA SER A 148 5.54 12.08 -1.40
C SER A 148 4.91 12.63 -0.11
N HIS A 149 3.69 13.19 -0.18
CA HIS A 149 2.95 13.64 1.00
C HIS A 149 2.57 12.45 1.90
N ASN A 150 1.92 11.44 1.32
CA ASN A 150 1.37 10.31 2.09
C ASN A 150 2.44 9.30 2.52
N ALA A 151 3.53 9.15 1.78
CA ALA A 151 4.64 8.27 2.15
C ALA A 151 5.70 8.96 3.00
N GLY A 152 5.72 10.28 3.03
CA GLY A 152 6.75 11.10 3.65
C GLY A 152 6.48 11.47 5.12
N PRO A 153 7.10 12.58 5.59
CA PRO A 153 7.01 13.02 6.99
C PRO A 153 5.63 13.55 7.41
N MET A 154 4.67 13.62 6.49
CA MET A 154 3.27 13.98 6.75
C MET A 154 2.32 12.78 6.70
N GLY A 155 2.85 11.56 6.56
CA GLY A 155 2.10 10.31 6.48
C GLY A 155 2.94 9.14 6.99
N MET A 156 3.25 8.14 6.15
CA MET A 156 3.82 6.86 6.54
C MET A 156 5.10 6.97 7.40
N VAL A 157 6.03 7.88 7.08
CA VAL A 157 7.25 8.08 7.89
C VAL A 157 6.93 8.68 9.26
N ALA A 158 5.93 9.59 9.37
CA ALA A 158 5.48 10.12 10.66
C ALA A 158 4.83 9.02 11.50
N GLY A 159 3.96 8.20 10.89
CA GLY A 159 3.35 7.05 11.56
C GLY A 159 4.39 6.07 12.08
N GLN A 160 5.39 5.72 11.28
CA GLN A 160 6.49 4.85 11.69
C GLN A 160 7.31 5.47 12.83
N MET A 161 7.59 6.77 12.80
CA MET A 161 8.26 7.46 13.90
C MET A 161 7.46 7.40 15.19
N THR A 162 6.13 7.58 15.09
CA THR A 162 5.22 7.46 16.25
C THR A 162 5.23 6.04 16.80
N ASP A 163 5.18 5.04 15.93
CA ASP A 163 5.20 3.61 16.31
C ASP A 163 6.42 3.29 17.18
N ILE A 164 7.62 3.60 16.68
CA ILE A 164 8.88 3.36 17.41
C ILE A 164 8.96 4.14 18.72
N THR A 165 8.61 5.43 18.70
CA THR A 165 8.78 6.30 19.90
C THR A 165 7.74 6.06 20.98
N MET A 166 6.66 5.36 20.64
CA MET A 166 5.54 5.05 21.53
C MET A 166 5.41 3.53 21.86
N GLU A 167 6.39 2.72 21.45
CA GLU A 167 6.35 1.26 21.65
C GLU A 167 6.10 0.85 23.11
N ASP A 168 6.76 1.53 24.08
CA ASP A 168 6.64 1.25 25.51
C ASP A 168 5.47 2.01 26.19
N LYS A 169 4.58 2.67 25.43
CA LYS A 169 3.50 3.48 25.97
C LYS A 169 2.14 2.99 25.48
N ILE A 170 1.15 3.04 26.38
CA ILE A 170 -0.25 2.77 25.99
C ILE A 170 -0.81 4.01 25.31
N LEU A 171 -1.19 3.87 24.06
CA LEU A 171 -1.84 4.92 23.27
C LEU A 171 -3.34 4.99 23.62
N SER A 172 -3.92 6.18 23.52
CA SER A 172 -5.38 6.33 23.45
C SER A 172 -5.90 5.83 22.10
N GLU A 173 -7.20 5.55 22.00
CA GLU A 173 -7.83 5.11 20.74
C GLU A 173 -7.64 6.14 19.61
N ALA A 174 -7.66 7.43 19.93
CA ALA A 174 -7.44 8.50 18.95
C ALA A 174 -6.00 8.53 18.44
N GLU A 175 -5.01 8.35 19.32
CA GLU A 175 -3.60 8.28 18.95
C GLU A 175 -3.32 7.04 18.12
N LEU A 176 -3.83 5.87 18.51
CA LEU A 176 -3.70 4.64 17.75
C LEU A 176 -4.35 4.74 16.37
N THR A 177 -5.54 5.35 16.29
CA THR A 177 -6.20 5.61 14.99
C THR A 177 -5.34 6.50 14.10
N THR A 178 -4.69 7.54 14.66
CA THR A 178 -3.80 8.42 13.91
C THR A 178 -2.56 7.67 13.42
N LEU A 179 -1.92 6.90 14.29
CA LEU A 179 -0.77 6.05 13.95
C LEU A 179 -1.10 5.12 12.77
N HIS A 180 -2.18 4.35 12.88
CA HIS A 180 -2.59 3.41 11.82
C HIS A 180 -2.96 4.11 10.51
N LYS A 181 -3.59 5.29 10.62
CA LYS A 181 -3.87 6.09 9.44
C LYS A 181 -2.57 6.49 8.75
N GLU A 182 -1.64 7.10 9.46
CA GLU A 182 -0.37 7.57 8.90
C GLU A 182 0.50 6.40 8.42
N LYS A 183 0.76 5.39 9.26
CA LYS A 183 1.66 4.28 8.93
C LYS A 183 1.16 3.44 7.76
N THR A 184 -0.14 3.17 7.66
CA THR A 184 -0.69 2.18 6.73
C THR A 184 -1.72 2.75 5.76
N ALA A 185 -2.75 3.49 6.26
CA ALA A 185 -3.87 3.91 5.44
C ALA A 185 -3.49 4.99 4.43
N ASP A 186 -2.57 5.89 4.76
CA ASP A 186 -2.18 6.99 3.88
C ASP A 186 -1.60 6.52 2.54
N LEU A 187 -0.82 5.42 2.52
CA LEU A 187 -0.31 4.88 1.26
C LEU A 187 -1.41 4.19 0.42
N ILE A 188 -2.43 3.60 1.06
CA ILE A 188 -3.62 3.08 0.37
C ILE A 188 -4.44 4.25 -0.21
N THR A 189 -4.64 5.30 0.58
CA THR A 189 -5.31 6.53 0.16
C THR A 189 -4.57 7.17 -1.03
N ALA A 190 -3.24 7.23 -0.98
CA ALA A 190 -2.43 7.69 -2.10
C ALA A 190 -2.67 6.88 -3.36
N ALA A 191 -2.70 5.55 -3.27
CA ALA A 191 -2.92 4.68 -4.43
C ALA A 191 -4.26 4.97 -5.12
N ILE A 192 -5.35 5.06 -4.35
CA ILE A 192 -6.71 5.34 -4.86
C ILE A 192 -6.78 6.75 -5.46
N THR A 193 -6.26 7.74 -4.73
CA THR A 193 -6.26 9.16 -5.12
C THR A 193 -5.49 9.38 -6.41
N ILE A 194 -4.28 8.82 -6.52
CA ILE A 194 -3.46 8.92 -7.73
C ILE A 194 -4.16 8.20 -8.90
N GLY A 195 -4.84 7.07 -8.63
CA GLY A 195 -5.59 6.32 -9.65
C GLY A 195 -6.67 7.17 -10.32
N ALA A 196 -7.53 7.81 -9.54
CA ALA A 196 -8.58 8.69 -10.04
C ALA A 196 -7.99 9.88 -10.82
N PHE A 197 -7.02 10.58 -10.22
CA PHE A 197 -6.39 11.74 -10.87
C PHE A 197 -5.66 11.38 -12.16
N SER A 198 -4.96 10.23 -12.18
CA SER A 198 -4.27 9.74 -13.36
C SER A 198 -5.24 9.37 -14.51
N ALA A 199 -6.46 8.96 -14.19
CA ALA A 199 -7.52 8.73 -15.16
C ALA A 199 -8.18 10.03 -15.66
N GLY A 200 -7.96 11.16 -14.99
CA GLY A 200 -8.49 12.48 -15.38
C GLY A 200 -9.72 12.92 -14.61
N HIS A 201 -9.98 12.30 -13.45
CA HIS A 201 -11.08 12.67 -12.57
C HIS A 201 -10.62 13.56 -11.41
N GLU A 202 -11.47 14.47 -10.98
CA GLU A 202 -11.29 15.18 -9.73
C GLU A 202 -11.61 14.25 -8.55
N LEU A 203 -10.96 14.51 -7.41
CA LEU A 203 -11.20 13.72 -6.21
C LEU A 203 -12.53 14.12 -5.58
N SER A 204 -13.48 13.19 -5.57
CA SER A 204 -14.69 13.35 -4.81
C SER A 204 -14.43 13.13 -3.31
N THR A 205 -15.21 13.79 -2.45
CA THR A 205 -15.19 13.55 -1.01
C THR A 205 -15.56 12.09 -0.67
N HIS A 206 -16.39 11.45 -1.49
CA HIS A 206 -16.81 10.06 -1.30
C HIS A 206 -15.68 9.07 -1.58
N LEU A 207 -14.90 9.29 -2.65
CA LEU A 207 -13.75 8.44 -2.94
C LEU A 207 -12.64 8.59 -1.88
N VAL A 208 -12.42 9.81 -1.39
CA VAL A 208 -11.49 10.06 -0.27
C VAL A 208 -11.95 9.35 1.01
N GLN A 209 -13.25 9.42 1.33
CA GLN A 209 -13.81 8.70 2.47
C GLN A 209 -13.63 7.18 2.30
N TYR A 210 -14.00 6.62 1.15
CA TYR A 210 -13.79 5.21 0.84
C TYR A 210 -12.31 4.81 1.07
N ALA A 211 -11.36 5.59 0.56
CA ALA A 211 -9.94 5.29 0.68
C ALA A 211 -9.46 5.28 2.15
N ASN A 212 -9.91 6.27 2.94
CA ASN A 212 -9.57 6.34 4.36
C ASN A 212 -10.17 5.18 5.15
N ASP A 213 -11.45 4.85 4.89
CA ASP A 213 -12.16 3.78 5.61
C ASP A 213 -11.53 2.41 5.33
N ILE A 214 -11.24 2.08 4.06
CA ILE A 214 -10.58 0.81 3.74
C ILE A 214 -9.13 0.77 4.22
N GLY A 215 -8.43 1.89 4.22
CA GLY A 215 -7.05 1.96 4.71
C GLY A 215 -6.98 1.64 6.20
N LEU A 216 -7.89 2.21 7.01
CA LEU A 216 -7.99 1.89 8.43
C LEU A 216 -8.53 0.46 8.65
N ALA A 217 -9.51 0.01 7.86
CA ALA A 217 -10.02 -1.35 7.92
C ALA A 217 -8.92 -2.39 7.67
N PHE A 218 -7.97 -2.08 6.79
CA PHE A 218 -6.81 -2.94 6.52
C PHE A 218 -6.00 -3.19 7.79
N GLN A 219 -5.68 -2.13 8.52
CA GLN A 219 -4.89 -2.26 9.74
C GLN A 219 -5.67 -2.98 10.84
N LEU A 220 -6.98 -2.68 11.02
CA LEU A 220 -7.79 -3.37 12.01
C LEU A 220 -7.89 -4.88 11.72
N LYS A 221 -7.94 -5.26 10.43
CA LYS A 221 -7.93 -6.67 10.03
C LYS A 221 -6.58 -7.33 10.32
N ASP A 222 -5.47 -6.65 10.03
CA ASP A 222 -4.13 -7.16 10.34
C ASP A 222 -3.97 -7.33 11.87
N ASP A 223 -4.36 -6.33 12.69
CA ASP A 223 -4.34 -6.40 14.15
C ASP A 223 -5.17 -7.59 14.69
N LEU A 224 -6.34 -7.87 14.10
CA LEU A 224 -7.19 -9.01 14.48
C LEU A 224 -6.55 -10.35 14.15
N ASN A 225 -5.90 -10.47 12.98
CA ASN A 225 -5.21 -11.68 12.57
C ASN A 225 -4.01 -11.96 13.48
N ASP A 226 -3.20 -10.95 13.78
CA ASP A 226 -2.02 -11.05 14.63
C ASP A 226 -2.40 -11.42 16.08
N ALA A 227 -3.52 -10.88 16.59
CA ALA A 227 -4.06 -11.26 17.90
C ALA A 227 -4.51 -12.72 17.98
N ASP A 228 -5.02 -13.29 16.86
CA ASP A 228 -5.40 -14.71 16.82
C ASP A 228 -4.17 -15.63 16.76
N ASP A 229 -3.06 -15.18 16.21
CA ASP A 229 -1.79 -15.91 16.15
C ASP A 229 -0.97 -15.78 17.44
N GLY A 230 -1.37 -14.90 18.38
CA GLY A 230 -0.71 -14.70 19.69
C GLY A 230 0.62 -13.96 19.62
N GLU A 231 0.86 -13.20 18.55
CA GLU A 231 2.14 -12.54 18.29
C GLU A 231 2.27 -11.15 18.95
N ASP A 232 1.16 -10.54 19.44
CA ASP A 232 1.09 -9.11 19.76
C ASP A 232 0.64 -8.73 21.18
N ASP A 233 0.82 -9.61 22.18
CA ASP A 233 0.33 -9.40 23.56
C ASP A 233 0.75 -8.06 24.22
N ASN A 234 1.80 -7.39 23.73
CA ASN A 234 2.33 -6.14 24.31
C ASN A 234 2.35 -4.96 23.33
N LYS A 235 1.84 -5.10 22.11
CA LYS A 235 1.85 -4.02 21.11
C LYS A 235 0.62 -3.12 21.18
N ASN A 236 0.76 -1.90 20.66
CA ASN A 236 -0.34 -0.96 20.48
C ASN A 236 -1.23 -1.41 19.30
N THR A 237 -2.19 -2.31 19.56
CA THR A 237 -3.18 -2.79 18.60
C THR A 237 -4.59 -2.51 19.10
N PHE A 238 -5.57 -2.44 18.21
CA PHE A 238 -6.96 -2.24 18.58
C PHE A 238 -7.49 -3.38 19.46
N PRO A 239 -7.23 -4.67 19.20
CA PRO A 239 -7.65 -5.76 20.10
C PRO A 239 -7.13 -5.60 21.52
N ASN A 240 -5.86 -5.16 21.69
CA ASN A 240 -5.27 -4.95 23.02
C ASN A 240 -5.89 -3.73 23.73
N LEU A 241 -6.25 -2.69 22.98
CA LEU A 241 -6.75 -1.44 23.56
C LEU A 241 -8.24 -1.49 23.93
N ILE A 242 -9.09 -1.99 23.03
CA ILE A 242 -10.55 -1.94 23.21
C ILE A 242 -11.22 -3.31 23.26
N GLY A 243 -10.45 -4.39 23.06
CA GLY A 243 -10.92 -5.78 23.00
C GLY A 243 -11.31 -6.22 21.59
N LYS A 244 -11.18 -7.53 21.33
CA LYS A 244 -11.41 -8.13 20.01
C LYS A 244 -12.82 -7.84 19.46
N GLU A 245 -13.87 -8.06 20.26
CA GLU A 245 -15.26 -7.86 19.84
C GLU A 245 -15.53 -6.42 19.34
N LYS A 246 -15.06 -5.42 20.09
CA LYS A 246 -15.21 -4.01 19.68
C LYS A 246 -14.37 -3.66 18.44
N THR A 247 -13.23 -4.30 18.26
CA THR A 247 -12.40 -4.14 17.06
C THR A 247 -13.12 -4.71 15.83
N GLU A 248 -13.76 -5.88 15.96
CA GLU A 248 -14.60 -6.47 14.91
C GLU A 248 -15.80 -5.58 14.56
N GLU A 249 -16.49 -5.02 15.56
CA GLU A 249 -17.57 -4.05 15.35
C GLU A 249 -17.10 -2.81 14.62
N LYS A 250 -15.93 -2.27 14.99
CA LYS A 250 -15.33 -1.09 14.34
C LYS A 250 -14.93 -1.41 12.91
N LEU A 251 -14.33 -2.57 12.64
CA LEU A 251 -14.01 -3.03 11.29
C LEU A 251 -15.28 -3.13 10.43
N ALA A 252 -16.34 -3.75 10.94
CA ALA A 252 -17.62 -3.86 10.24
C ALA A 252 -18.25 -2.49 9.93
N ALA A 253 -18.14 -1.53 10.84
CA ALA A 253 -18.60 -0.15 10.63
C ALA A 253 -17.81 0.53 9.50
N LEU A 254 -16.48 0.44 9.51
CA LEU A 254 -15.62 1.00 8.44
C LEU A 254 -15.96 0.42 7.06
N ILE A 255 -16.15 -0.89 6.96
CA ILE A 255 -16.55 -1.55 5.71
C ILE A 255 -17.91 -1.04 5.22
N LYS A 256 -18.86 -0.87 6.13
CA LYS A 256 -20.18 -0.32 5.81
C LYS A 256 -20.10 1.13 5.34
N ASP A 257 -19.28 1.94 5.97
CA ASP A 257 -19.11 3.35 5.61
C ASP A 257 -18.38 3.50 4.27
N ALA A 258 -17.35 2.67 4.03
CA ALA A 258 -16.69 2.56 2.72
C ALA A 258 -17.68 2.16 1.61
N LEU A 259 -18.54 1.15 1.85
CA LEU A 259 -19.59 0.77 0.90
C LEU A 259 -20.54 1.93 0.62
N ASN A 260 -21.02 2.60 1.66
CA ASN A 260 -21.91 3.75 1.52
C ASN A 260 -21.26 4.90 0.75
N ALA A 261 -19.98 5.14 0.97
CA ALA A 261 -19.20 6.16 0.26
C ALA A 261 -19.07 5.83 -1.23
N VAL A 262 -18.61 4.62 -1.57
CA VAL A 262 -18.39 4.25 -2.98
C VAL A 262 -19.72 4.15 -3.76
N LEU A 263 -20.82 3.78 -3.11
CA LEU A 263 -22.15 3.75 -3.75
C LEU A 263 -22.66 5.14 -4.14
N LYS A 264 -22.19 6.21 -3.51
CA LYS A 264 -22.53 7.60 -3.86
C LYS A 264 -21.69 8.15 -5.02
N GLU A 265 -20.61 7.48 -5.41
CA GLU A 265 -19.86 7.84 -6.59
C GLU A 265 -20.69 7.71 -7.85
N ASN A 266 -20.63 8.70 -8.73
CA ASN A 266 -21.39 8.71 -9.99
C ASN A 266 -20.50 8.75 -11.24
N GLU A 267 -19.21 9.00 -11.07
CA GLU A 267 -18.24 9.17 -12.16
C GLU A 267 -17.47 7.88 -12.50
N PHE A 268 -17.62 6.83 -11.68
CA PHE A 268 -16.88 5.57 -11.83
C PHE A 268 -17.80 4.36 -11.98
N ASP A 269 -17.29 3.31 -12.63
CA ASP A 269 -17.83 1.97 -12.46
C ASP A 269 -17.46 1.44 -11.06
N LYS A 270 -18.44 1.29 -10.20
CA LYS A 270 -18.25 0.95 -8.77
C LYS A 270 -17.92 -0.52 -8.53
N ASN A 271 -18.14 -1.38 -9.51
CA ASN A 271 -18.13 -2.84 -9.32
C ASN A 271 -16.82 -3.36 -8.71
N LEU A 272 -15.68 -2.87 -9.18
CA LEU A 272 -14.38 -3.31 -8.65
C LEU A 272 -14.17 -2.84 -7.21
N LEU A 273 -14.50 -1.58 -6.90
CA LEU A 273 -14.30 -1.00 -5.56
C LEU A 273 -15.26 -1.61 -4.54
N VAL A 274 -16.51 -1.89 -4.94
CA VAL A 274 -17.47 -2.61 -4.10
C VAL A 274 -17.01 -4.05 -3.84
N SER A 275 -16.57 -4.75 -4.88
CA SER A 275 -16.12 -6.15 -4.74
C SER A 275 -14.77 -6.27 -4.00
N PHE A 276 -13.96 -5.20 -3.94
CA PHE A 276 -12.76 -5.18 -3.10
C PHE A 276 -13.10 -5.35 -1.61
N LEU A 277 -14.27 -4.89 -1.16
CA LEU A 277 -14.68 -5.02 0.24
C LEU A 277 -14.86 -6.50 0.68
N ASP A 278 -14.97 -7.43 -0.27
CA ASP A 278 -15.00 -8.87 0.04
C ASP A 278 -13.65 -9.36 0.62
N TYR A 279 -12.54 -8.63 0.38
CA TYR A 279 -11.25 -8.87 1.00
C TYR A 279 -11.31 -8.90 2.54
N PHE A 280 -12.21 -8.14 3.14
CA PHE A 280 -12.36 -8.05 4.59
C PHE A 280 -13.24 -9.14 5.19
N LYS A 281 -13.91 -9.96 4.36
CA LYS A 281 -14.78 -11.07 4.79
C LYS A 281 -14.04 -12.41 4.90
N GLU A 282 -12.88 -12.50 4.25
CA GLU A 282 -11.99 -13.66 4.27
C GLU A 282 -11.09 -13.64 5.52
#